data_65fc6d289480f6b5fee2757f2397c0e5
#
_entry.id   65fc6d289480f6b5fee2757f2397c0e5
#
_cell.length_a   1.000
_cell.length_b   1.000
_cell.length_c   1.000
_cell.angle_alpha   90.00
_cell.angle_beta   90.00
_cell.angle_gamma   90.00
#
_symmetry.space_group_name_H-M   'P 1'
#
loop_
_entity.id
_entity.type
_entity.pdbx_description
1 polymer ?
#
loop_
_entity_poly.entity_id
_entity_poly.type
_entity_poly.pdbx_seq_one_letter_code
_entity_poly.pdbx_strand_id
1 'polypeptide(L)'
;MDATTVNLILGILAPILTALIGWAAAAINRKTGIDVEEKHRLALHSAIMTGVRLALANGMSKEAVVTAALDHARLSVPDAINALGAGKTVLINIAEAKMQEAVSDVTRKLGAS
;
A
#
# COMPACT_ATOMS: atom_id res chain seq x y z
N MET A 1 18.37 31.72 -3.95
CA MET A 1 17.63 31.08 -5.04
C MET A 1 16.23 31.67 -5.11
N ASP A 2 15.77 32.00 -6.30
CA ASP A 2 14.40 32.46 -6.46
C ASP A 2 13.44 31.27 -6.56
N ALA A 3 12.14 31.55 -6.50
CA ALA A 3 11.10 30.52 -6.58
C ALA A 3 11.14 29.71 -7.86
N THR A 4 11.48 30.35 -8.99
CA THR A 4 11.57 29.69 -10.28
C THR A 4 12.70 28.65 -10.30
N THR A 5 13.87 28.99 -9.74
CA THR A 5 15.01 28.06 -9.65
C THR A 5 14.67 26.89 -8.75
N VAL A 6 14.02 27.14 -7.60
CA VAL A 6 13.59 26.08 -6.68
C VAL A 6 12.60 25.15 -7.37
N ASN A 7 11.62 25.68 -8.10
CA ASN A 7 10.63 24.88 -8.80
C ASN A 7 11.26 24.02 -9.90
N LEU A 8 12.25 24.56 -10.62
CA LEU A 8 12.98 23.79 -11.64
C LEU A 8 13.74 22.62 -11.01
N ILE A 9 14.40 22.86 -9.88
CA ILE A 9 15.13 21.81 -9.15
C ILE A 9 14.16 20.73 -8.68
N LEU A 10 13.04 21.11 -8.07
CA LEU A 10 12.04 20.16 -7.60
C LEU A 10 11.43 19.35 -8.75
N GLY A 11 11.17 20.01 -9.90
CA GLY A 11 10.63 19.34 -11.07
C GLY A 11 11.58 18.31 -11.68
N ILE A 12 12.89 18.50 -11.51
CA ILE A 12 13.91 17.54 -11.95
C ILE A 12 14.10 16.43 -10.94
N LEU A 13 14.09 16.75 -9.63
CA LEU A 13 14.35 15.78 -8.56
C LEU A 13 13.25 14.76 -8.41
N ALA A 14 11.99 15.14 -8.57
CA ALA A 14 10.87 14.21 -8.36
C ALA A 14 10.92 12.99 -9.30
N PRO A 15 11.10 13.13 -10.63
CA PRO A 15 11.27 11.99 -11.52
C PRO A 15 12.52 11.17 -11.22
N ILE A 16 13.62 11.83 -10.85
CA ILE A 16 14.88 11.15 -10.52
C ILE A 16 14.69 10.28 -9.27
N LEU A 17 14.04 10.80 -8.23
CA LEU A 17 13.77 10.04 -7.00
C LEU A 17 12.89 8.84 -7.30
N THR A 18 11.85 8.99 -8.11
CA THR A 18 10.97 7.89 -8.51
C THR A 18 11.76 6.81 -9.25
N ALA A 19 12.63 7.20 -10.17
CA ALA A 19 13.46 6.26 -10.92
C ALA A 19 14.44 5.53 -10.01
N LEU A 20 15.05 6.23 -9.04
CA LEU A 20 15.97 5.63 -8.08
C LEU A 20 15.27 4.62 -7.18
N ILE A 21 14.07 4.93 -6.72
CA ILE A 21 13.29 4.01 -5.90
C ILE A 21 12.96 2.75 -6.69
N GLY A 22 12.52 2.88 -7.93
CA GLY A 22 12.24 1.76 -8.80
C GLY A 22 13.48 0.90 -9.07
N TRP A 23 14.61 1.54 -9.34
CA TRP A 23 15.88 0.86 -9.57
C TRP A 23 16.33 0.11 -8.30
N ALA A 24 16.27 0.77 -7.14
CA ALA A 24 16.66 0.16 -5.87
C ALA A 24 15.78 -1.06 -5.55
N ALA A 25 14.47 -0.94 -5.77
CA ALA A 25 13.55 -2.06 -5.57
C ALA A 25 13.89 -3.24 -6.48
N ALA A 26 14.19 -2.98 -7.75
CA ALA A 26 14.58 -4.01 -8.70
C ALA A 26 15.91 -4.67 -8.31
N ALA A 27 16.88 -3.89 -7.83
CA ALA A 27 18.17 -4.40 -7.38
C ALA A 27 18.02 -5.29 -6.14
N ILE A 28 17.21 -4.89 -5.18
CA ILE A 28 16.92 -5.68 -3.98
C ILE A 28 16.24 -6.99 -4.38
N ASN A 29 15.26 -6.93 -5.26
CA ASN A 29 14.55 -8.11 -5.76
C ASN A 29 15.51 -9.13 -6.37
N ARG A 30 16.45 -8.67 -7.19
CA ARG A 30 17.47 -9.55 -7.80
C ARG A 30 18.39 -10.18 -6.76
N LYS A 31 18.78 -9.44 -5.74
CA LYS A 31 19.69 -9.93 -4.70
C LYS A 31 19.02 -10.91 -3.75
N THR A 32 17.76 -10.69 -3.41
CA THR A 32 17.03 -11.51 -2.44
C THR A 32 16.36 -12.73 -3.06
N GLY A 33 16.26 -12.78 -4.39
CA GLY A 33 15.58 -13.87 -5.07
C GLY A 33 14.07 -13.86 -4.93
N ILE A 34 13.49 -12.74 -4.46
CA ILE A 34 12.03 -12.57 -4.37
C ILE A 34 11.49 -12.47 -5.79
N ASP A 35 10.55 -13.35 -6.15
CA ASP A 35 9.96 -13.35 -7.47
C ASP A 35 8.93 -12.22 -7.65
N VAL A 36 8.52 -12.00 -8.90
CA VAL A 36 7.61 -10.90 -9.24
C VAL A 36 6.23 -11.09 -8.58
N GLU A 37 5.77 -12.34 -8.51
CA GLU A 37 4.48 -12.65 -7.87
C GLU A 37 4.50 -12.29 -6.39
N GLU A 38 5.55 -12.66 -5.68
CA GLU A 38 5.69 -12.34 -4.26
C GLU A 38 5.75 -10.84 -4.03
N LYS A 39 6.47 -10.11 -4.89
CA LYS A 39 6.54 -8.65 -4.82
C LYS A 39 5.15 -8.02 -4.95
N HIS A 40 4.36 -8.50 -5.92
CA HIS A 40 2.99 -7.99 -6.12
C HIS A 40 2.08 -8.34 -4.94
N ARG A 41 2.23 -9.53 -4.37
CA ARG A 41 1.46 -9.95 -3.20
C ARG A 41 1.76 -9.04 -2.00
N LEU A 42 3.02 -8.78 -1.73
CA LEU A 42 3.43 -7.89 -0.64
C LEU A 42 2.91 -6.48 -0.86
N ALA A 43 2.99 -5.96 -2.08
CA ALA A 43 2.50 -4.63 -2.41
C ALA A 43 0.98 -4.53 -2.21
N LEU A 44 0.24 -5.55 -2.64
CA LEU A 44 -1.22 -5.58 -2.50
C LEU A 44 -1.64 -5.61 -1.04
N HIS A 45 -1.05 -6.50 -0.24
CA HIS A 45 -1.36 -6.62 1.18
C HIS A 45 -1.03 -5.33 1.94
N SER A 46 0.10 -4.72 1.62
CA SER A 46 0.52 -3.45 2.24
C SER A 46 -0.46 -2.31 1.90
N ALA A 47 -0.88 -2.20 0.65
CA ALA A 47 -1.82 -1.16 0.22
C ALA A 47 -3.18 -1.33 0.89
N ILE A 48 -3.68 -2.57 0.98
CA ILE A 48 -4.95 -2.85 1.64
C ILE A 48 -4.85 -2.51 3.13
N MET A 49 -3.77 -2.90 3.80
CA MET A 49 -3.58 -2.59 5.22
C MET A 49 -3.54 -1.08 5.46
N THR A 50 -2.85 -0.33 4.60
CA THR A 50 -2.82 1.13 4.70
C THR A 50 -4.22 1.72 4.59
N GLY A 51 -5.00 1.28 3.62
CA GLY A 51 -6.39 1.72 3.45
C GLY A 51 -7.27 1.37 4.64
N VAL A 52 -7.11 0.17 5.19
CA VAL A 52 -7.82 -0.27 6.40
C VAL A 52 -7.51 0.63 7.58
N ARG A 53 -6.24 0.90 7.83
CA ARG A 53 -5.84 1.72 8.98
C ARG A 53 -6.34 3.16 8.87
N LEU A 54 -6.26 3.73 7.66
CA LEU A 54 -6.78 5.08 7.43
C LEU A 54 -8.28 5.16 7.66
N ALA A 55 -9.04 4.18 7.17
CA ALA A 55 -10.49 4.15 7.32
C ALA A 55 -10.89 3.95 8.78
N LEU A 56 -10.21 3.06 9.51
CA LEU A 56 -10.45 2.86 10.94
C LEU A 56 -10.16 4.12 11.74
N ALA A 57 -9.09 4.82 11.40
CA ALA A 57 -8.74 6.08 12.05
C ALA A 57 -9.80 7.16 11.85
N ASN A 58 -10.54 7.09 10.75
CA ASN A 58 -11.64 8.00 10.46
C ASN A 58 -12.98 7.54 11.02
N GLY A 59 -13.00 6.46 11.80
CA GLY A 59 -14.21 5.98 12.47
C GLY A 59 -15.24 5.34 11.53
N MET A 60 -14.82 4.82 10.39
CA MET A 60 -15.74 4.21 9.42
C MET A 60 -16.29 2.89 9.91
N SER A 61 -17.49 2.53 9.44
CA SER A 61 -18.10 1.22 9.70
C SER A 61 -17.30 0.11 9.01
N LYS A 62 -17.54 -1.15 9.44
CA LYS A 62 -16.85 -2.31 8.87
C LYS A 62 -16.95 -2.35 7.33
N GLU A 63 -18.15 -2.18 6.79
CA GLU A 63 -18.39 -2.23 5.35
C GLU A 63 -17.69 -1.07 4.64
N ALA A 64 -17.70 0.11 5.24
CA ALA A 64 -17.04 1.27 4.69
C ALA A 64 -15.52 1.12 4.71
N VAL A 65 -14.97 0.49 5.75
CA VAL A 65 -13.53 0.19 5.84
C VAL A 65 -13.10 -0.71 4.69
N VAL A 66 -13.83 -1.79 4.44
CA VAL A 66 -13.52 -2.72 3.35
C VAL A 66 -13.55 -1.99 2.00
N THR A 67 -14.60 -1.22 1.72
CA THR A 67 -14.74 -0.48 0.48
C THR A 67 -13.60 0.52 0.30
N ALA A 68 -13.28 1.30 1.34
CA ALA A 68 -12.22 2.28 1.29
C ALA A 68 -10.84 1.63 1.07
N ALA A 69 -10.58 0.50 1.73
CA ALA A 69 -9.34 -0.23 1.58
C ALA A 69 -9.16 -0.76 0.16
N LEU A 70 -10.21 -1.29 -0.45
CA LEU A 70 -10.15 -1.79 -1.82
C LEU A 70 -9.98 -0.66 -2.83
N ASP A 71 -10.65 0.47 -2.63
CA ASP A 71 -10.48 1.64 -3.48
C ASP A 71 -9.05 2.16 -3.41
N HIS A 72 -8.48 2.22 -2.21
CA HIS A 72 -7.09 2.62 -2.02
C HIS A 72 -6.13 1.68 -2.77
N ALA A 73 -6.34 0.37 -2.66
CA ALA A 73 -5.50 -0.61 -3.34
C ALA A 73 -5.60 -0.49 -4.86
N ARG A 74 -6.80 -0.28 -5.39
CA ARG A 74 -7.00 -0.12 -6.84
C ARG A 74 -6.31 1.11 -7.39
N LEU A 75 -6.23 2.17 -6.60
CA LEU A 75 -5.54 3.40 -6.99
C LEU A 75 -4.02 3.30 -6.81
N SER A 76 -3.58 2.59 -5.77
CA SER A 76 -2.16 2.54 -5.40
C SER A 76 -1.38 1.45 -6.13
N VAL A 77 -1.98 0.27 -6.30
CA VAL A 77 -1.27 -0.91 -6.83
C VAL A 77 -2.11 -1.66 -7.90
N PRO A 78 -2.61 -0.96 -8.93
CA PRO A 78 -3.42 -1.63 -9.96
C PRO A 78 -2.64 -2.73 -10.68
N ASP A 79 -1.34 -2.57 -10.87
CA ASP A 79 -0.49 -3.56 -11.53
C ASP A 79 -0.40 -4.84 -10.71
N ALA A 80 -0.31 -4.74 -9.39
CA ALA A 80 -0.28 -5.90 -8.51
C ALA A 80 -1.60 -6.68 -8.58
N ILE A 81 -2.72 -5.97 -8.59
CA ILE A 81 -4.05 -6.59 -8.71
C ILE A 81 -4.16 -7.34 -10.04
N ASN A 82 -3.75 -6.71 -11.13
CA ASN A 82 -3.80 -7.33 -12.46
C ASN A 82 -2.84 -8.52 -12.57
N ALA A 83 -1.61 -8.37 -12.06
CA ALA A 83 -0.60 -9.43 -12.13
C ALA A 83 -1.00 -10.67 -11.35
N LEU A 84 -1.66 -10.49 -10.21
CA LEU A 84 -2.12 -11.61 -9.37
C LEU A 84 -3.46 -12.17 -9.81
N GLY A 85 -4.17 -11.50 -10.73
CA GLY A 85 -5.51 -11.89 -11.12
C GLY A 85 -6.49 -11.87 -9.96
N ALA A 86 -6.30 -10.95 -9.01
CA ALA A 86 -7.09 -10.88 -7.79
C ALA A 86 -8.50 -10.35 -8.09
N GLY A 87 -9.48 -11.22 -7.96
CA GLY A 87 -10.89 -10.88 -8.15
C GLY A 87 -11.46 -10.17 -6.92
N LYS A 88 -12.68 -9.66 -7.06
CA LYS A 88 -13.36 -8.90 -6.03
C LYS A 88 -13.48 -9.67 -4.71
N THR A 89 -13.85 -10.95 -4.78
CA THR A 89 -14.00 -11.79 -3.58
C THR A 89 -12.68 -11.95 -2.83
N VAL A 90 -11.59 -12.18 -3.57
CA VAL A 90 -10.25 -12.32 -2.98
C VAL A 90 -9.85 -11.02 -2.29
N LEU A 91 -10.07 -9.88 -2.94
CA LEU A 91 -9.75 -8.57 -2.37
C LEU A 91 -10.55 -8.29 -1.10
N ILE A 92 -11.84 -8.61 -1.10
CA ILE A 92 -12.70 -8.44 0.09
C ILE A 92 -12.17 -9.30 1.24
N ASN A 93 -11.81 -10.54 0.97
CA ASN A 93 -11.29 -11.46 2.00
C ASN A 93 -9.99 -10.92 2.61
N ILE A 94 -9.09 -10.41 1.79
CA ILE A 94 -7.84 -9.80 2.27
C ILE A 94 -8.14 -8.58 3.13
N ALA A 95 -9.05 -7.72 2.69
CA ALA A 95 -9.41 -6.51 3.43
C ALA A 95 -10.02 -6.84 4.80
N GLU A 96 -10.90 -7.84 4.85
CA GLU A 96 -11.49 -8.29 6.12
C GLU A 96 -10.44 -8.86 7.05
N ALA A 97 -9.52 -9.68 6.54
CA ALA A 97 -8.44 -10.25 7.34
C ALA A 97 -7.52 -9.14 7.89
N LYS A 98 -7.18 -8.15 7.06
CA LYS A 98 -6.34 -7.03 7.48
C LYS A 98 -7.05 -6.14 8.50
N MET A 99 -8.36 -5.98 8.36
CA MET A 99 -9.15 -5.22 9.32
C MET A 99 -9.14 -5.91 10.69
N GLN A 100 -9.33 -7.21 10.74
CA GLN A 100 -9.25 -7.97 11.98
C GLN A 100 -7.87 -7.87 12.62
N GLU A 101 -6.82 -7.95 11.81
CA GLU A 101 -5.44 -7.81 12.28
C GLU A 101 -5.21 -6.43 12.88
N ALA A 102 -5.67 -5.37 12.22
CA ALA A 102 -5.52 -4.00 12.72
C ALA A 102 -6.29 -3.77 14.03
N VAL A 103 -7.51 -4.29 14.14
CA VAL A 103 -8.32 -4.19 15.36
C VAL A 103 -7.66 -4.97 16.50
N SER A 104 -7.15 -6.15 16.23
CA SER A 104 -6.44 -6.96 17.24
C SER A 104 -5.19 -6.26 17.76
N ASP A 105 -4.45 -5.58 16.88
CA ASP A 105 -3.26 -4.82 17.27
C ASP A 105 -3.63 -3.65 18.21
N VAL A 106 -4.69 -2.94 17.92
CA VAL A 106 -5.17 -1.85 18.78
C VAL A 106 -5.62 -2.39 20.13
N THR A 107 -6.41 -3.46 20.13
CA THR A 107 -6.89 -4.10 21.36
C THR A 107 -5.74 -4.57 22.23
N ARG A 108 -4.73 -5.16 21.63
CA ARG A 108 -3.54 -5.64 22.33
C ARG A 108 -2.76 -4.48 22.98
N LYS A 109 -2.60 -3.36 22.26
CA LYS A 109 -1.93 -2.17 22.77
C LYS A 109 -2.70 -1.57 23.94
N LEU A 110 -4.02 -1.52 23.86
CA LEU A 110 -4.88 -1.01 24.95
C LEU A 110 -4.86 -1.94 26.14
N GLY A 111 -4.87 -3.25 25.91
CA GLY A 111 -4.82 -4.24 26.99
C GLY A 111 -3.49 -4.31 27.70
N ALA A 112 -2.40 -3.86 27.08
CA ALA A 112 -1.05 -3.86 27.65
C ALA A 112 -0.76 -2.64 28.53
N SER A 113 -1.63 -1.62 28.50
CA SER A 113 -1.41 -0.38 29.24
C SER A 113 -1.95 -0.41 30.67
#